data_587fff076b17fc8916c256b3ee2bf4be
#
_entry.id   587fff076b17fc8916c256b3ee2bf4be
#
_cell.length_a   1.000
_cell.length_b   1.000
_cell.length_c   1.000
_cell.angle_alpha   90.00
_cell.angle_beta   90.00
_cell.angle_gamma   90.00
#
_symmetry.space_group_name_H-M   'P 1'
#
loop_
_entity.id
_entity.type
_entity.pdbx_description
1 polymer ?
#
loop_
_entity_poly.entity_id
_entity_poly.type
_entity_poly.pdbx_seq_one_letter_code
_entity_poly.pdbx_strand_id
1 'polypeptide(L)'
;RQMCIRDRYSEHLQREMHVLVYGYTGVPIIVFPCQDSMCDNFENFGMIDVLQDYIDGGKIQLFSVDTVDKESWSDTWGDKGYRAWVQECYYRYIVDEVLPMVHEINGTGQLPLTLGCSLGATHAAIVFFRRPDLFGGVLGMSGCYDATYFTDGWCDENLYNNSPVHFLENMPSDHPYIQLYNERKIILCVGQGNWESEGIRTTGQMADIFYRKGIHGWTDFWGYDVDHDWPWWKKQICYFLPFLVD
;
A
#
# COMPACT_ATOMS: atom_id res chain seq x y z
N ARG A 1 -7.14 -1.40 -23.63
CA ARG A 1 -7.32 -0.97 -22.24
C ARG A 1 -8.70 -1.38 -21.77
N GLN A 2 -8.79 -2.51 -21.07
CA GLN A 2 -10.05 -2.97 -20.51
C GLN A 2 -10.13 -2.41 -19.09
N MET A 3 -10.95 -1.38 -18.88
CA MET A 3 -11.30 -0.84 -17.58
C MET A 3 -12.72 -1.27 -17.23
N CYS A 4 -12.92 -1.70 -16.00
CA CYS A 4 -14.23 -2.04 -15.49
C CYS A 4 -14.42 -1.41 -14.10
N ILE A 5 -15.51 -0.69 -13.91
CA ILE A 5 -15.88 -0.14 -12.60
C ILE A 5 -16.63 -1.23 -11.83
N ARG A 6 -16.29 -1.40 -10.56
CA ARG A 6 -16.98 -2.27 -9.61
C ARG A 6 -17.44 -1.46 -8.43
N ASP A 7 -18.72 -1.18 -8.39
CA ASP A 7 -19.38 -0.49 -7.29
C ASP A 7 -19.96 -1.54 -6.35
N ARG A 8 -19.57 -1.49 -5.09
CA ARG A 8 -20.11 -2.39 -4.06
C ARG A 8 -20.34 -1.62 -2.76
N TYR A 9 -21.45 -1.91 -2.11
CA TYR A 9 -21.66 -1.45 -0.74
C TYR A 9 -20.71 -2.17 0.21
N SER A 10 -19.97 -1.41 1.00
CA SER A 10 -19.09 -1.96 2.04
C SER A 10 -19.82 -2.04 3.36
N GLU A 11 -19.87 -3.24 3.92
CA GLU A 11 -20.43 -3.47 5.26
C GLU A 11 -19.53 -2.89 6.36
N HIS A 12 -18.22 -2.90 6.18
CA HIS A 12 -17.27 -2.32 7.13
C HIS A 12 -17.31 -0.79 7.17
N LEU A 13 -17.52 -0.15 6.01
CA LEU A 13 -17.51 1.31 5.86
C LEU A 13 -18.92 1.91 5.80
N GLN A 14 -19.97 1.09 5.69
CA GLN A 14 -21.38 1.49 5.60
C GLN A 14 -21.65 2.51 4.48
N ARG A 15 -21.02 2.29 3.31
CA ARG A 15 -21.15 3.14 2.13
C ARG A 15 -20.80 2.40 0.85
N GLU A 16 -21.19 2.99 -0.29
CA GLU A 16 -20.70 2.56 -1.61
C GLU A 16 -19.20 2.85 -1.74
N MET A 17 -18.45 1.88 -2.24
CA MET A 17 -17.03 1.96 -2.54
C MET A 17 -16.79 1.51 -3.97
N HIS A 18 -15.82 2.15 -4.65
CA HIS A 18 -15.51 1.88 -6.05
C HIS A 18 -14.15 1.20 -6.18
N VAL A 19 -14.06 0.29 -7.13
CA VAL A 19 -12.79 -0.32 -7.54
C VAL A 19 -12.71 -0.27 -9.06
N LEU A 20 -11.64 0.34 -9.59
CA LEU A 20 -11.32 0.31 -11.01
C LEU A 20 -10.41 -0.87 -11.31
N VAL A 21 -10.78 -1.68 -12.32
CA VAL A 21 -10.01 -2.85 -12.73
C VAL A 21 -9.41 -2.59 -14.11
N TYR A 22 -8.09 -2.71 -14.21
CA TYR A 22 -7.34 -2.57 -15.46
C TYR A 22 -6.65 -3.88 -15.80
N GLY A 23 -6.81 -4.34 -17.04
CA GLY A 23 -6.28 -5.64 -17.49
C GLY A 23 -7.28 -6.79 -17.30
N TYR A 24 -6.83 -8.00 -17.64
CA TYR A 24 -7.71 -9.16 -17.72
C TYR A 24 -7.10 -10.45 -17.10
N THR A 25 -5.81 -10.43 -16.78
CA THR A 25 -5.07 -11.55 -16.17
C THR A 25 -3.69 -11.09 -15.68
N GLY A 26 -2.88 -12.01 -15.18
CA GLY A 26 -1.54 -11.78 -14.66
C GLY A 26 -1.51 -11.68 -13.15
N VAL A 27 -0.42 -11.15 -12.62
CA VAL A 27 -0.27 -10.92 -11.17
C VAL A 27 -1.29 -9.87 -10.72
N PRO A 28 -2.21 -10.19 -9.79
CA PRO A 28 -3.16 -9.19 -9.28
C PRO A 28 -2.43 -8.20 -8.36
N ILE A 29 -2.73 -6.91 -8.53
CA ILE A 29 -2.13 -5.83 -7.73
C ILE A 29 -3.24 -4.93 -7.21
N ILE A 30 -3.38 -4.81 -5.90
CA ILE A 30 -4.26 -3.84 -5.26
C ILE A 30 -3.50 -2.52 -5.15
N VAL A 31 -4.03 -1.49 -5.81
CA VAL A 31 -3.42 -0.16 -5.90
C VAL A 31 -4.14 0.81 -4.98
N PHE A 32 -3.39 1.41 -4.07
CA PHE A 32 -3.88 2.42 -3.14
C PHE A 32 -3.52 3.81 -3.65
N PRO A 33 -4.49 4.73 -3.76
CA PRO A 33 -4.23 6.09 -4.24
C PRO A 33 -3.46 6.95 -3.24
N CYS A 34 -2.95 8.08 -3.70
CA CYS A 34 -2.35 9.09 -2.84
C CYS A 34 -3.40 9.72 -1.91
N GLN A 35 -2.94 10.48 -0.92
CA GLN A 35 -3.78 11.15 0.07
C GLN A 35 -4.99 11.84 -0.54
N ASP A 36 -6.16 11.63 0.07
CA ASP A 36 -7.46 12.22 -0.29
C ASP A 36 -7.95 11.93 -1.71
N SER A 37 -7.29 11.05 -2.43
CA SER A 37 -7.64 10.63 -3.79
C SER A 37 -8.51 9.38 -3.79
N MET A 38 -9.09 9.07 -4.94
CA MET A 38 -9.99 7.94 -5.15
C MET A 38 -9.38 6.95 -6.16
N CYS A 39 -10.10 5.91 -6.49
CA CYS A 39 -9.66 4.81 -7.36
C CYS A 39 -9.14 5.22 -8.74
N ASP A 40 -9.50 6.40 -9.24
CA ASP A 40 -9.05 6.97 -10.52
C ASP A 40 -7.68 7.69 -10.45
N ASN A 41 -7.07 7.78 -9.27
CA ASN A 41 -5.85 8.57 -9.02
C ASN A 41 -4.69 8.18 -9.95
N PHE A 42 -4.38 6.90 -10.08
CA PHE A 42 -3.29 6.42 -10.95
C PHE A 42 -3.56 6.71 -12.43
N GLU A 43 -4.81 6.62 -12.86
CA GLU A 43 -5.19 6.98 -14.23
C GLU A 43 -5.04 8.47 -14.48
N ASN A 44 -5.59 9.31 -13.59
CA ASN A 44 -5.57 10.77 -13.71
C ASN A 44 -4.15 11.34 -13.78
N PHE A 45 -3.19 10.69 -13.13
CA PHE A 45 -1.78 11.08 -13.18
C PHE A 45 -0.95 10.30 -14.22
N GLY A 46 -1.60 9.50 -15.08
CA GLY A 46 -0.94 8.79 -16.18
C GLY A 46 -0.02 7.65 -15.74
N MET A 47 -0.24 7.07 -14.55
CA MET A 47 0.50 5.89 -14.11
C MET A 47 0.02 4.64 -14.84
N ILE A 48 -1.27 4.56 -15.18
CA ILE A 48 -1.82 3.46 -15.97
C ILE A 48 -1.18 3.41 -17.38
N ASP A 49 -0.91 4.57 -17.98
CA ASP A 49 -0.23 4.63 -19.28
C ASP A 49 1.22 4.11 -19.19
N VAL A 50 1.92 4.38 -18.08
CA VAL A 50 3.26 3.85 -17.81
C VAL A 50 3.26 2.33 -17.69
N LEU A 51 2.18 1.73 -17.20
CA LEU A 51 2.02 0.30 -16.98
C LEU A 51 1.33 -0.42 -18.15
N GLN A 52 1.02 0.29 -19.24
CA GLN A 52 0.20 -0.21 -20.34
C GLN A 52 0.72 -1.51 -20.94
N ASP A 53 2.03 -1.63 -21.18
CA ASP A 53 2.63 -2.83 -21.77
C ASP A 53 2.49 -4.06 -20.86
N TYR A 54 2.56 -3.89 -19.55
CA TYR A 54 2.35 -4.97 -18.58
C TYR A 54 0.87 -5.38 -18.51
N ILE A 55 -0.04 -4.41 -18.58
CA ILE A 55 -1.50 -4.63 -18.56
C ILE A 55 -1.94 -5.33 -19.83
N ASP A 56 -1.58 -4.81 -21.00
CA ASP A 56 -1.98 -5.35 -22.32
C ASP A 56 -1.31 -6.70 -22.60
N GLY A 57 -0.09 -6.87 -22.11
CA GLY A 57 0.64 -8.14 -22.16
C GLY A 57 0.12 -9.21 -21.20
N GLY A 58 -0.90 -8.92 -20.38
CA GLY A 58 -1.46 -9.87 -19.42
C GLY A 58 -0.48 -10.27 -18.31
N LYS A 59 0.54 -9.46 -18.03
CA LYS A 59 1.50 -9.70 -16.95
C LYS A 59 0.95 -9.28 -15.60
N ILE A 60 0.15 -8.21 -15.55
CA ILE A 60 -0.47 -7.67 -14.35
C ILE A 60 -1.94 -7.36 -14.57
N GLN A 61 -2.71 -7.44 -13.51
CA GLN A 61 -4.07 -6.93 -13.43
C GLN A 61 -4.19 -6.01 -12.22
N LEU A 62 -4.57 -4.75 -12.42
CA LEU A 62 -4.65 -3.75 -11.36
C LEU A 62 -6.07 -3.61 -10.83
N PHE A 63 -6.17 -3.47 -9.51
CA PHE A 63 -7.40 -3.20 -8.77
C PHE A 63 -7.19 -1.93 -7.95
N SER A 64 -7.56 -0.79 -8.51
CA SER A 64 -7.39 0.52 -7.87
C SER A 64 -8.60 0.83 -7.01
N VAL A 65 -8.39 1.06 -5.70
CA VAL A 65 -9.43 1.19 -4.69
C VAL A 65 -9.66 2.64 -4.27
N ASP A 66 -10.86 2.95 -3.79
CA ASP A 66 -11.16 4.20 -3.10
C ASP A 66 -10.50 4.25 -1.72
N THR A 67 -10.36 5.46 -1.13
CA THR A 67 -9.89 5.66 0.24
C THR A 67 -10.93 6.32 1.14
N VAL A 68 -10.62 6.36 2.43
CA VAL A 68 -11.38 7.07 3.47
C VAL A 68 -10.52 8.12 4.19
N ASP A 69 -9.44 8.55 3.56
CA ASP A 69 -8.42 9.42 4.16
C ASP A 69 -9.01 10.69 4.80
N LYS A 70 -10.01 11.30 4.15
CA LYS A 70 -10.68 12.51 4.64
C LYS A 70 -11.39 12.35 5.99
N GLU A 71 -11.66 11.13 6.40
CA GLU A 71 -12.27 10.79 7.69
C GLU A 71 -11.28 10.04 8.62
N SER A 72 -10.09 9.71 8.11
CA SER A 72 -9.04 9.02 8.85
C SER A 72 -7.76 9.88 8.94
N TRP A 73 -6.72 9.53 8.20
CA TRP A 73 -5.39 10.15 8.35
C TRP A 73 -5.36 11.64 8.02
N SER A 74 -6.20 12.12 7.10
CA SER A 74 -6.22 13.53 6.68
C SER A 74 -7.10 14.42 7.54
N ASP A 75 -8.00 13.88 8.36
CA ASP A 75 -8.84 14.67 9.27
C ASP A 75 -8.06 15.12 10.50
N THR A 76 -7.24 16.17 10.34
CA THR A 76 -6.37 16.65 11.42
C THR A 76 -7.13 17.26 12.61
N TRP A 77 -8.42 17.55 12.47
CA TRP A 77 -9.27 18.14 13.50
C TRP A 77 -10.22 17.15 14.17
N GLY A 78 -10.40 15.97 13.57
CA GLY A 78 -11.28 14.93 14.06
C GLY A 78 -10.78 14.24 15.33
N ASP A 79 -11.68 13.56 16.03
CA ASP A 79 -11.32 12.71 17.17
C ASP A 79 -10.34 11.62 16.74
N LYS A 80 -9.21 11.52 17.41
CA LYS A 80 -8.10 10.64 17.02
C LYS A 80 -8.50 9.15 17.10
N GLY A 81 -9.31 8.78 18.08
CA GLY A 81 -9.83 7.41 18.22
C GLY A 81 -10.80 7.04 17.09
N TYR A 82 -11.68 7.96 16.72
CA TYR A 82 -12.59 7.77 15.58
C TYR A 82 -11.82 7.61 14.27
N ARG A 83 -10.85 8.46 14.02
CA ARG A 83 -9.98 8.41 12.82
C ARG A 83 -9.24 7.07 12.71
N ALA A 84 -8.65 6.61 13.81
CA ALA A 84 -7.97 5.31 13.88
C ALA A 84 -8.96 4.14 13.68
N TRP A 85 -10.19 4.25 14.20
CA TRP A 85 -11.25 3.27 13.98
C TRP A 85 -11.71 3.24 12.52
N VAL A 86 -11.90 4.39 11.86
CA VAL A 86 -12.22 4.46 10.42
C VAL A 86 -11.14 3.79 9.59
N GLN A 87 -9.87 4.01 9.91
CA GLN A 87 -8.76 3.32 9.25
C GLN A 87 -8.79 1.80 9.48
N GLU A 88 -9.13 1.34 10.66
CA GLU A 88 -9.31 -0.10 10.92
C GLU A 88 -10.47 -0.69 10.12
N CYS A 89 -11.59 0.03 9.97
CA CYS A 89 -12.68 -0.35 9.09
C CYS A 89 -12.23 -0.42 7.62
N TYR A 90 -11.40 0.53 7.17
CA TYR A 90 -10.82 0.50 5.83
C TYR A 90 -9.90 -0.71 5.59
N TYR A 91 -9.04 -1.03 6.55
CA TYR A 91 -8.23 -2.23 6.48
C TYR A 91 -9.11 -3.50 6.33
N ARG A 92 -10.19 -3.61 7.14
CA ARG A 92 -11.13 -4.74 7.04
C ARG A 92 -11.86 -4.77 5.70
N TYR A 93 -12.27 -3.63 5.18
CA TYR A 93 -12.84 -3.53 3.83
C TYR A 93 -11.89 -4.13 2.78
N ILE A 94 -10.61 -3.80 2.83
CA ILE A 94 -9.64 -4.34 1.88
C ILE A 94 -9.49 -5.86 2.02
N VAL A 95 -9.36 -6.37 3.24
CA VAL A 95 -9.09 -7.80 3.48
C VAL A 95 -10.34 -8.67 3.30
N ASP A 96 -11.48 -8.21 3.80
CA ASP A 96 -12.69 -9.03 3.87
C ASP A 96 -13.62 -8.87 2.66
N GLU A 97 -13.53 -7.75 1.93
CA GLU A 97 -14.44 -7.44 0.82
C GLU A 97 -13.71 -7.30 -0.53
N VAL A 98 -12.60 -6.51 -0.58
CA VAL A 98 -11.84 -6.31 -1.83
C VAL A 98 -11.05 -7.56 -2.21
N LEU A 99 -10.33 -8.16 -1.28
CA LEU A 99 -9.47 -9.32 -1.58
C LEU A 99 -10.24 -10.51 -2.16
N PRO A 100 -11.41 -10.93 -1.62
CA PRO A 100 -12.23 -11.97 -2.26
C PRO A 100 -12.67 -11.61 -3.67
N MET A 101 -13.05 -10.33 -3.92
CA MET A 101 -13.40 -9.85 -5.25
C MET A 101 -12.21 -9.91 -6.22
N VAL A 102 -11.00 -9.57 -5.74
CA VAL A 102 -9.77 -9.68 -6.55
C VAL A 102 -9.55 -11.14 -6.98
N HIS A 103 -9.66 -12.09 -6.05
CA HIS A 103 -9.52 -13.52 -6.38
C HIS A 103 -10.58 -14.01 -7.37
N GLU A 104 -11.84 -13.60 -7.19
CA GLU A 104 -12.95 -13.94 -8.10
C GLU A 104 -12.70 -13.43 -9.52
N ILE A 105 -12.28 -12.17 -9.66
CA ILE A 105 -12.09 -11.54 -10.98
C ILE A 105 -10.80 -12.01 -11.65
N ASN A 106 -9.69 -12.10 -10.90
CA ASN A 106 -8.39 -12.46 -11.43
C ASN A 106 -8.32 -13.96 -11.82
N GLY A 107 -8.77 -14.83 -10.95
CA GLY A 107 -8.87 -16.28 -11.19
C GLY A 107 -7.55 -17.04 -11.37
N THR A 108 -6.38 -16.38 -11.26
CA THR A 108 -5.07 -17.04 -11.44
C THR A 108 -4.63 -17.86 -10.23
N GLY A 109 -5.23 -17.64 -9.06
CA GLY A 109 -4.82 -18.24 -7.80
C GLY A 109 -3.55 -17.64 -7.19
N GLN A 110 -2.96 -16.62 -7.80
CA GLN A 110 -1.80 -15.94 -7.26
C GLN A 110 -2.20 -15.03 -6.10
N LEU A 111 -1.31 -14.88 -5.10
CA LEU A 111 -1.49 -13.91 -4.03
C LEU A 111 -1.32 -12.48 -4.58
N PRO A 112 -2.25 -11.57 -4.31
CA PRO A 112 -2.13 -10.20 -4.77
C PRO A 112 -0.92 -9.49 -4.17
N LEU A 113 -0.32 -8.58 -4.94
CA LEU A 113 0.59 -7.57 -4.43
C LEU A 113 -0.20 -6.36 -3.94
N THR A 114 0.37 -5.60 -3.01
CA THR A 114 -0.12 -4.27 -2.62
C THR A 114 0.84 -3.20 -3.13
N LEU A 115 0.31 -2.09 -3.65
CA LEU A 115 1.11 -1.05 -4.28
C LEU A 115 0.52 0.34 -4.00
N GLY A 116 1.37 1.32 -3.75
CA GLY A 116 0.92 2.70 -3.62
C GLY A 116 2.07 3.70 -3.57
N CYS A 117 1.70 4.98 -3.73
CA CYS A 117 2.58 6.14 -3.58
C CYS A 117 2.09 7.00 -2.42
N SER A 118 3.02 7.68 -1.71
CA SER A 118 2.64 8.59 -0.62
C SER A 118 1.80 7.87 0.45
N LEU A 119 0.63 8.42 0.85
CA LEU A 119 -0.27 7.76 1.77
C LEU A 119 -0.79 6.40 1.25
N GLY A 120 -0.88 6.23 -0.06
CA GLY A 120 -1.18 4.92 -0.66
C GLY A 120 -0.11 3.86 -0.37
N ALA A 121 1.16 4.25 -0.28
CA ALA A 121 2.24 3.35 0.15
C ALA A 121 2.11 2.94 1.62
N THR A 122 1.62 3.86 2.46
CA THR A 122 1.29 3.58 3.87
C THR A 122 0.18 2.51 3.95
N HIS A 123 -0.92 2.68 3.20
CA HIS A 123 -2.01 1.69 3.14
C HIS A 123 -1.54 0.34 2.62
N ALA A 124 -0.75 0.33 1.54
CA ALA A 124 -0.19 -0.90 0.96
C ALA A 124 0.66 -1.66 1.99
N ALA A 125 1.51 -0.96 2.74
CA ALA A 125 2.34 -1.54 3.78
C ALA A 125 1.52 -2.05 4.97
N ILE A 126 0.53 -1.30 5.45
CA ILE A 126 -0.38 -1.73 6.53
C ILE A 126 -1.01 -3.08 6.17
N VAL A 127 -1.62 -3.16 4.99
CA VAL A 127 -2.34 -4.36 4.55
C VAL A 127 -1.40 -5.55 4.42
N PHE A 128 -0.26 -5.37 3.75
CA PHE A 128 0.71 -6.43 3.53
C PHE A 128 1.33 -6.93 4.84
N PHE A 129 1.88 -6.05 5.67
CA PHE A 129 2.59 -6.47 6.88
C PHE A 129 1.67 -7.06 7.95
N ARG A 130 0.39 -6.74 7.94
CA ARG A 130 -0.60 -7.38 8.81
C ARG A 130 -0.98 -8.78 8.33
N ARG A 131 -0.96 -9.04 7.01
CA ARG A 131 -1.40 -10.31 6.43
C ARG A 131 -0.48 -10.82 5.32
N PRO A 132 0.79 -11.15 5.64
CA PRO A 132 1.73 -11.73 4.67
C PRO A 132 1.32 -13.12 4.18
N ASP A 133 0.35 -13.73 4.86
CA ASP A 133 -0.30 -14.98 4.46
C ASP A 133 -1.27 -14.80 3.29
N LEU A 134 -1.82 -13.61 3.09
CA LEU A 134 -2.80 -13.29 2.05
C LEU A 134 -2.22 -12.53 0.86
N PHE A 135 -1.05 -11.93 1.01
CA PHE A 135 -0.44 -11.08 -0.01
C PHE A 135 0.95 -11.56 -0.41
N GLY A 136 1.25 -11.49 -1.72
CA GLY A 136 2.51 -11.94 -2.32
C GLY A 136 3.67 -10.97 -2.15
N GLY A 137 3.38 -9.71 -1.85
CA GLY A 137 4.39 -8.67 -1.66
C GLY A 137 3.83 -7.26 -1.59
N VAL A 138 4.73 -6.28 -1.44
CA VAL A 138 4.42 -4.86 -1.36
C VAL A 138 5.43 -4.02 -2.14
N LEU A 139 4.93 -3.01 -2.85
CA LEU A 139 5.72 -1.89 -3.35
C LEU A 139 5.18 -0.60 -2.74
N GLY A 140 5.91 -0.04 -1.79
CA GLY A 140 5.63 1.27 -1.20
C GLY A 140 6.61 2.33 -1.69
N MET A 141 6.09 3.37 -2.33
CA MET A 141 6.88 4.50 -2.83
C MET A 141 6.57 5.75 -2.02
N SER A 142 7.56 6.27 -1.30
CA SER A 142 7.46 7.49 -0.46
C SER A 142 6.38 7.41 0.63
N GLY A 143 6.23 6.26 1.31
CA GLY A 143 5.24 6.07 2.36
C GLY A 143 5.67 6.62 3.72
N CYS A 144 4.69 6.90 4.59
CA CYS A 144 4.88 7.14 6.02
C CYS A 144 4.43 5.90 6.79
N TYR A 145 5.37 5.13 7.33
CA TYR A 145 5.08 3.84 7.97
C TYR A 145 4.88 3.91 9.49
N ASP A 146 4.92 5.10 10.05
CA ASP A 146 4.64 5.44 11.45
C ASP A 146 3.33 6.25 11.52
N ALA A 147 2.22 5.59 11.81
CA ALA A 147 0.90 6.24 11.80
C ALA A 147 0.70 7.25 12.94
N THR A 148 1.56 7.27 13.98
CA THR A 148 1.50 8.29 15.03
C THR A 148 1.80 9.69 14.50
N TYR A 149 2.46 9.79 13.34
CA TYR A 149 2.64 11.06 12.62
C TYR A 149 1.30 11.76 12.33
N PHE A 150 0.27 11.00 11.96
CA PHE A 150 -1.05 11.56 11.64
C PHE A 150 -1.88 11.97 12.87
N THR A 151 -1.42 11.64 14.08
CA THR A 151 -2.14 11.83 15.34
C THR A 151 -1.33 12.54 16.41
N ASP A 152 -0.25 13.23 16.03
CA ASP A 152 0.66 13.96 16.93
C ASP A 152 1.16 13.08 18.10
N GLY A 153 1.53 11.84 17.79
CA GLY A 153 2.06 10.90 18.78
C GLY A 153 1.02 10.15 19.60
N TRP A 154 -0.29 10.44 19.43
CA TRP A 154 -1.34 9.68 20.12
C TRP A 154 -1.51 8.29 19.48
N CYS A 155 -1.76 7.28 20.32
CA CYS A 155 -1.88 5.89 19.89
C CYS A 155 -2.88 5.13 20.75
N ASP A 156 -3.81 4.42 20.10
CA ASP A 156 -4.65 3.37 20.67
C ASP A 156 -4.37 2.04 19.95
N GLU A 157 -5.16 1.01 20.27
CA GLU A 157 -5.03 -0.30 19.64
C GLU A 157 -5.28 -0.25 18.11
N ASN A 158 -6.25 0.51 17.64
CA ASN A 158 -6.54 0.64 16.21
C ASN A 158 -5.39 1.32 15.49
N LEU A 159 -4.86 2.41 16.03
CA LEU A 159 -3.71 3.08 15.44
C LEU A 159 -2.47 2.18 15.46
N TYR A 160 -2.20 1.53 16.58
CA TYR A 160 -1.08 0.58 16.72
C TYR A 160 -1.13 -0.50 15.62
N ASN A 161 -2.30 -1.10 15.40
CA ASN A 161 -2.51 -2.12 14.39
C ASN A 161 -2.36 -1.58 12.94
N ASN A 162 -2.49 -0.28 12.74
CA ASN A 162 -2.34 0.40 11.46
C ASN A 162 -1.02 1.18 11.34
N SER A 163 -0.02 0.86 12.16
CA SER A 163 1.30 1.49 12.15
C SER A 163 2.41 0.44 12.00
N PRO A 164 2.88 0.16 10.77
CA PRO A 164 3.90 -0.86 10.49
C PRO A 164 5.14 -0.76 11.38
N VAL A 165 5.66 0.45 11.59
CA VAL A 165 6.81 0.67 12.49
C VAL A 165 6.52 0.14 13.90
N HIS A 166 5.32 0.40 14.46
CA HIS A 166 5.01 0.02 15.83
C HIS A 166 4.79 -1.48 16.00
N PHE A 167 3.94 -2.10 15.17
CA PHE A 167 3.64 -3.52 15.37
C PHE A 167 4.81 -4.43 14.95
N LEU A 168 5.60 -4.04 13.93
CA LEU A 168 6.79 -4.81 13.55
C LEU A 168 7.91 -4.67 14.58
N GLU A 169 8.10 -3.48 15.16
CA GLU A 169 9.07 -3.27 16.24
C GLU A 169 8.82 -4.22 17.42
N ASN A 170 7.57 -4.34 17.83
CA ASN A 170 7.16 -5.17 18.96
C ASN A 170 6.92 -6.64 18.60
N MET A 171 6.97 -7.01 17.34
CA MET A 171 6.82 -8.41 16.91
C MET A 171 8.02 -9.25 17.39
N PRO A 172 7.80 -10.40 18.05
CA PRO A 172 8.90 -11.31 18.41
C PRO A 172 9.69 -11.74 17.17
N SER A 173 11.01 -11.88 17.30
CA SER A 173 11.87 -12.27 16.17
C SER A 173 11.65 -13.73 15.71
N ASP A 174 11.00 -14.55 16.52
CA ASP A 174 10.57 -15.91 16.20
C ASP A 174 9.10 -16.00 15.76
N HIS A 175 8.45 -14.86 15.53
CA HIS A 175 7.07 -14.85 15.05
C HIS A 175 6.96 -15.52 13.66
N PRO A 176 5.97 -16.40 13.42
CA PRO A 176 5.83 -17.13 12.15
C PRO A 176 5.79 -16.22 10.90
N TYR A 177 5.35 -14.98 11.03
CA TYR A 177 5.31 -14.02 9.94
C TYR A 177 6.70 -13.59 9.46
N ILE A 178 7.75 -13.69 10.27
CA ILE A 178 9.13 -13.40 9.83
C ILE A 178 9.52 -14.31 8.66
N GLN A 179 9.20 -15.61 8.77
CA GLN A 179 9.44 -16.54 7.67
C GLN A 179 8.60 -16.18 6.45
N LEU A 180 7.31 -15.86 6.63
CA LEU A 180 6.45 -15.46 5.51
C LEU A 180 6.96 -14.19 4.83
N TYR A 181 7.39 -13.18 5.57
CA TYR A 181 7.99 -11.98 4.97
C TYR A 181 9.18 -12.34 4.07
N ASN A 182 10.01 -13.29 4.48
CA ASN A 182 11.19 -13.72 3.72
C ASN A 182 10.87 -14.56 2.49
N GLU A 183 9.63 -15.04 2.38
CA GLU A 183 9.07 -15.70 1.20
C GLU A 183 8.32 -14.73 0.27
N ARG A 184 8.21 -13.47 0.66
CA ARG A 184 7.46 -12.44 -0.07
C ARG A 184 8.39 -11.40 -0.69
N LYS A 185 7.84 -10.63 -1.63
CA LYS A 185 8.56 -9.55 -2.30
C LYS A 185 8.26 -8.22 -1.59
N ILE A 186 9.23 -7.66 -0.91
CA ILE A 186 9.08 -6.44 -0.10
C ILE A 186 10.00 -5.36 -0.64
N ILE A 187 9.44 -4.28 -1.17
CA ILE A 187 10.18 -3.13 -1.66
C ILE A 187 9.55 -1.86 -1.10
N LEU A 188 10.33 -1.10 -0.35
CA LEU A 188 9.98 0.22 0.16
C LEU A 188 11.02 1.22 -0.33
N CYS A 189 10.63 2.16 -1.19
CA CYS A 189 11.57 3.15 -1.70
C CYS A 189 11.12 4.57 -1.36
N VAL A 190 12.09 5.48 -1.29
CA VAL A 190 11.87 6.89 -0.97
C VAL A 190 12.90 7.74 -1.70
N GLY A 191 12.49 8.93 -2.19
CA GLY A 191 13.40 9.97 -2.60
C GLY A 191 14.06 10.67 -1.41
N GLN A 192 15.02 11.56 -1.69
CA GLN A 192 15.65 12.38 -0.67
C GLN A 192 15.53 13.89 -0.99
N GLY A 193 14.66 14.24 -1.94
CA GLY A 193 14.36 15.60 -2.33
C GLY A 193 13.24 16.25 -1.52
N ASN A 194 12.50 17.16 -2.16
CA ASN A 194 11.45 17.92 -1.51
C ASN A 194 10.29 17.02 -1.03
N TRP A 195 9.74 17.33 0.15
CA TRP A 195 8.57 16.70 0.78
C TRP A 195 8.77 15.22 1.18
N GLU A 196 10.01 14.71 1.20
CA GLU A 196 10.32 13.32 1.52
C GLU A 196 10.75 13.09 2.99
N SER A 197 10.78 14.12 3.84
CA SER A 197 11.34 14.04 5.20
C SER A 197 10.74 12.91 6.04
N GLU A 198 9.41 12.76 6.07
CA GLU A 198 8.73 11.69 6.81
C GLU A 198 8.89 10.32 6.13
N GLY A 199 8.88 10.30 4.81
CA GLY A 199 9.19 9.10 4.04
C GLY A 199 10.60 8.57 4.34
N ILE A 200 11.60 9.45 4.33
CA ILE A 200 13.00 9.11 4.69
C ILE A 200 13.09 8.57 6.12
N ARG A 201 12.49 9.30 7.08
CA ARG A 201 12.52 8.90 8.49
C ARG A 201 11.93 7.51 8.71
N THR A 202 10.73 7.29 8.19
CA THR A 202 10.00 6.05 8.46
C THR A 202 10.49 4.87 7.61
N THR A 203 10.97 5.10 6.39
CA THR A 203 11.67 4.06 5.60
C THR A 203 12.97 3.64 6.31
N GLY A 204 13.70 4.59 6.93
CA GLY A 204 14.86 4.28 7.75
C GLY A 204 14.52 3.43 8.97
N GLN A 205 13.41 3.72 9.66
CA GLN A 205 12.92 2.89 10.76
C GLN A 205 12.56 1.47 10.28
N MET A 206 11.89 1.34 9.14
CA MET A 206 11.57 0.03 8.56
C MET A 206 12.84 -0.75 8.20
N ALA A 207 13.85 -0.09 7.61
CA ALA A 207 15.14 -0.71 7.30
C ALA A 207 15.84 -1.27 8.56
N ASP A 208 15.86 -0.50 9.64
CA ASP A 208 16.41 -0.90 10.91
C ASP A 208 15.64 -2.08 11.54
N ILE A 209 14.31 -2.04 11.50
CA ILE A 209 13.45 -3.15 11.95
C ILE A 209 13.73 -4.41 11.12
N PHE A 210 13.81 -4.30 9.80
CA PHE A 210 14.09 -5.43 8.91
C PHE A 210 15.45 -6.07 9.28
N TYR A 211 16.48 -5.26 9.45
CA TYR A 211 17.80 -5.74 9.85
C TYR A 211 17.75 -6.48 11.20
N ARG A 212 17.16 -5.88 12.23
CA ARG A 212 17.11 -6.47 13.59
C ARG A 212 16.22 -7.72 13.67
N LYS A 213 15.16 -7.81 12.84
CA LYS A 213 14.23 -8.94 12.84
C LYS A 213 14.60 -10.03 11.83
N GLY A 214 15.62 -9.82 10.99
CA GLY A 214 15.99 -10.76 9.92
C GLY A 214 14.94 -10.83 8.79
N ILE A 215 14.28 -9.71 8.50
CA ILE A 215 13.34 -9.59 7.37
C ILE A 215 14.13 -9.18 6.13
N HIS A 216 14.01 -9.94 5.03
CA HIS A 216 14.70 -9.70 3.77
C HIS A 216 13.94 -8.70 2.89
N GLY A 217 13.58 -7.54 3.44
CA GLY A 217 12.97 -6.44 2.69
C GLY A 217 14.03 -5.55 2.02
N TRP A 218 13.73 -5.11 0.80
CA TRP A 218 14.54 -4.13 0.08
C TRP A 218 14.03 -2.73 0.39
N THR A 219 14.84 -1.97 1.15
CA THR A 219 14.61 -0.53 1.35
C THR A 219 15.59 0.23 0.46
N ASP A 220 15.09 1.16 -0.37
CA ASP A 220 15.88 1.87 -1.36
C ASP A 220 15.72 3.39 -1.21
N PHE A 221 16.86 4.09 -1.04
CA PHE A 221 16.92 5.54 -0.89
C PHE A 221 17.48 6.15 -2.19
N TRP A 222 16.61 6.80 -2.95
CA TRP A 222 16.98 7.45 -4.21
C TRP A 222 17.68 8.80 -3.97
N GLY A 223 18.14 9.46 -5.03
CA GLY A 223 18.94 10.66 -4.94
C GLY A 223 18.26 11.87 -4.28
N TYR A 224 19.06 12.88 -3.96
CA TYR A 224 18.58 14.14 -3.37
C TYR A 224 17.79 15.02 -4.37
N ASP A 225 17.80 14.68 -5.63
CA ASP A 225 17.02 15.27 -6.72
C ASP A 225 15.67 14.57 -6.93
N VAL A 226 15.36 13.55 -6.13
CA VAL A 226 14.14 12.75 -6.22
C VAL A 226 13.11 13.27 -5.23
N ASP A 227 12.15 14.04 -5.74
CA ASP A 227 11.10 14.67 -4.96
C ASP A 227 9.88 13.75 -4.75
N HIS A 228 9.03 14.09 -3.80
CA HIS A 228 7.76 13.43 -3.50
C HIS A 228 6.71 13.75 -4.59
N ASP A 229 6.88 13.19 -5.80
CA ASP A 229 6.03 13.55 -6.95
C ASP A 229 5.96 12.44 -8.01
N TRP A 230 4.91 12.47 -8.81
CA TRP A 230 4.55 11.52 -9.86
C TRP A 230 5.66 11.24 -10.89
N PRO A 231 6.44 12.23 -11.39
CA PRO A 231 7.52 11.93 -12.33
C PRO A 231 8.53 10.92 -11.79
N TRP A 232 8.78 10.96 -10.48
CA TRP A 232 9.70 10.05 -9.82
C TRP A 232 9.05 8.69 -9.53
N TRP A 233 7.81 8.67 -9.03
CA TRP A 233 7.09 7.41 -8.81
C TRP A 233 6.89 6.61 -10.10
N LYS A 234 6.70 7.28 -11.25
CA LYS A 234 6.67 6.61 -12.56
C LYS A 234 8.00 5.95 -12.93
N LYS A 235 9.12 6.58 -12.63
CA LYS A 235 10.44 5.98 -12.82
C LYS A 235 10.67 4.82 -11.86
N GLN A 236 10.29 4.99 -10.60
CA GLN A 236 10.44 3.99 -9.55
C GLN A 236 9.62 2.73 -9.87
N ILE A 237 8.35 2.87 -10.27
CA ILE A 237 7.53 1.71 -10.60
C ILE A 237 8.10 0.94 -11.81
N CYS A 238 8.58 1.62 -12.85
CA CYS A 238 9.25 0.97 -13.99
C CYS A 238 10.50 0.22 -13.57
N TYR A 239 11.24 0.73 -12.60
CA TYR A 239 12.45 0.09 -12.09
C TYR A 239 12.14 -1.14 -11.23
N PHE A 240 11.15 -1.04 -10.31
CA PHE A 240 10.88 -2.09 -9.32
C PHE A 240 9.91 -3.17 -9.80
N LEU A 241 8.97 -2.86 -10.70
CA LEU A 241 7.92 -3.80 -11.11
C LEU A 241 8.47 -5.13 -11.67
N PRO A 242 9.55 -5.16 -12.49
CA PRO A 242 10.12 -6.44 -12.94
C PRO A 242 10.53 -7.38 -11.81
N PHE A 243 11.05 -6.85 -10.70
CA PHE A 243 11.43 -7.68 -9.54
C PHE A 243 10.22 -8.28 -8.81
N LEU A 244 9.04 -7.72 -9.02
CA LEU A 244 7.80 -8.15 -8.36
C LEU A 244 7.02 -9.16 -9.20
N VAL A 245 7.06 -9.06 -10.54
CA VAL A 245 6.14 -9.80 -11.42
C VAL A 245 6.83 -10.76 -12.39
N ASP A 246 8.13 -10.65 -12.60
CA ASP A 246 8.96 -11.59 -13.36
C ASP A 246 9.66 -12.56 -12.38
#